data_2cdabba99ec3951773481e76571f489c
#
_entry.id   2cdabba99ec3951773481e76571f489c
#
_cell.length_a   1.000
_cell.length_b   1.000
_cell.length_c   1.000
_cell.angle_alpha   90.00
_cell.angle_beta   90.00
_cell.angle_gamma   90.00
#
_symmetry.space_group_name_H-M   'P 1'
#
loop_
_entity.id
_entity.type
_entity.pdbx_description
1 polymer ?
#
loop_
_entity_poly.entity_id
_entity_poly.type
_entity_poly.pdbx_seq_one_letter_code
_entity_poly.pdbx_strand_id
1 'polypeptide(L)'
;MQVIKEWINDLGYKDYQLEVMATDASFRKYYRLSIKEESFVVMDSSEDKDSIYPFIDISVRLLKAKIEVPRIISQNIKEGFLLLSDLGKQHLADMLSPMSVELLYMKGISEIVKMQEIDITGMDVYDKKFLMSEMNLMEEWYLRQHKSVFLSEKGLRNLEKMLEMIADEVLAQPQNLFVHRDFHSRNIMLESGKLALIDYQDAMSGALTYDLVSLLKDVYIEFDEAKINALALEFKALKGLSVSDEEFLRWFDFMALQRHLKILGIFSRLNIRDGKSEYLKDIPLTLKYILEVCVKYDVLRPLGELLKR
;
A
#
# COMPACT_ATOMS: atom_id res chain seq x y z
N MET A 1 1.83 -28.12 3.44
CA MET A 1 0.58 -28.61 2.81
C MET A 1 -0.09 -29.73 3.61
N GLN A 2 0.61 -30.82 4.01
CA GLN A 2 0.01 -31.93 4.80
C GLN A 2 -0.55 -31.42 6.14
N VAL A 3 0.22 -30.61 6.89
CA VAL A 3 -0.20 -30.05 8.19
C VAL A 3 -1.43 -29.14 8.07
N ILE A 4 -1.52 -28.36 6.98
CA ILE A 4 -2.72 -27.54 6.71
C ILE A 4 -3.95 -28.41 6.53
N LYS A 5 -3.86 -29.51 5.76
CA LYS A 5 -4.97 -30.44 5.53
C LYS A 5 -5.42 -31.14 6.81
N GLU A 6 -4.46 -31.55 7.65
CA GLU A 6 -4.76 -32.12 8.96
C GLU A 6 -5.53 -31.09 9.83
N TRP A 7 -5.04 -29.86 9.92
CA TRP A 7 -5.73 -28.82 10.67
C TRP A 7 -7.14 -28.52 10.14
N ILE A 8 -7.34 -28.44 8.80
CA ILE A 8 -8.66 -28.24 8.21
C ILE A 8 -9.60 -29.41 8.57
N ASN A 9 -9.10 -30.65 8.55
CA ASN A 9 -9.88 -31.84 8.95
C ASN A 9 -10.25 -31.81 10.44
N ASP A 10 -9.33 -31.35 11.32
CA ASP A 10 -9.57 -31.19 12.76
C ASP A 10 -10.63 -30.13 13.05
N LEU A 11 -10.76 -29.10 12.19
CA LEU A 11 -11.86 -28.13 12.23
C LEU A 11 -13.21 -28.71 11.78
N GLY A 12 -13.25 -29.98 11.33
CA GLY A 12 -14.46 -30.68 10.91
C GLY A 12 -14.81 -30.54 9.43
N TYR A 13 -14.00 -29.83 8.65
CA TYR A 13 -14.21 -29.71 7.21
C TYR A 13 -13.78 -30.99 6.48
N LYS A 14 -14.65 -31.48 5.58
CA LYS A 14 -14.43 -32.67 4.76
C LYS A 14 -14.88 -32.41 3.33
N ASP A 15 -14.38 -33.21 2.39
CA ASP A 15 -14.77 -33.13 0.96
C ASP A 15 -14.57 -31.73 0.35
N TYR A 16 -13.43 -31.10 0.67
CA TYR A 16 -13.08 -29.75 0.22
C TYR A 16 -12.04 -29.78 -0.92
N GLN A 17 -12.01 -28.70 -1.68
CA GLN A 17 -10.93 -28.37 -2.60
C GLN A 17 -10.04 -27.31 -1.97
N LEU A 18 -8.73 -27.41 -2.15
CA LEU A 18 -7.75 -26.44 -1.66
C LEU A 18 -6.87 -26.00 -2.84
N GLU A 19 -7.07 -24.77 -3.28
CA GLU A 19 -6.36 -24.20 -4.43
C GLU A 19 -5.39 -23.11 -3.95
N VAL A 20 -4.17 -23.11 -4.52
CA VAL A 20 -3.20 -22.03 -4.26
C VAL A 20 -3.73 -20.73 -4.88
N MET A 21 -3.82 -19.70 -4.07
CA MET A 21 -4.05 -18.34 -4.57
C MET A 21 -2.72 -17.73 -5.05
N ALA A 22 -2.80 -16.73 -5.93
CA ALA A 22 -1.60 -16.02 -6.37
C ALA A 22 -0.79 -15.53 -5.16
N THR A 23 0.49 -15.85 -5.13
CA THR A 23 1.41 -15.42 -4.08
C THR A 23 2.07 -14.11 -4.50
N ASP A 24 1.86 -13.06 -3.72
CA ASP A 24 2.64 -11.83 -3.83
C ASP A 24 4.06 -11.99 -3.26
N ALA A 25 4.81 -10.91 -3.18
CA ALA A 25 6.20 -10.86 -2.71
C ALA A 25 6.36 -11.17 -1.19
N SER A 26 5.40 -11.83 -0.57
CA SER A 26 5.34 -12.15 0.86
C SER A 26 5.78 -13.59 1.13
N PHE A 27 6.25 -13.86 2.36
CA PHE A 27 6.45 -15.22 2.88
C PHE A 27 5.13 -15.93 3.15
N ARG A 28 4.01 -15.22 3.25
CA ARG A 28 2.68 -15.77 3.46
C ARG A 28 2.17 -16.44 2.20
N LYS A 29 1.58 -17.62 2.36
CA LYS A 29 0.91 -18.36 1.29
C LYS A 29 -0.59 -18.37 1.57
N TYR A 30 -1.37 -18.17 0.53
CA TYR A 30 -2.82 -18.17 0.64
C TYR A 30 -3.41 -19.29 -0.20
N TYR A 31 -4.40 -19.98 0.38
CA TYR A 31 -5.12 -21.05 -0.29
C TYR A 31 -6.61 -20.80 -0.19
N ARG A 32 -7.34 -20.93 -1.29
CA ARG A 32 -8.79 -20.92 -1.28
C ARG A 32 -9.29 -22.32 -0.93
N LEU A 33 -10.07 -22.41 0.15
CA LEU A 33 -10.73 -23.61 0.61
C LEU A 33 -12.18 -23.55 0.15
N SER A 34 -12.60 -24.43 -0.77
CA SER A 34 -13.96 -24.47 -1.31
C SER A 34 -14.68 -25.73 -0.81
N ILE A 35 -15.88 -25.56 -0.25
CA ILE A 35 -16.70 -26.64 0.30
C ILE A 35 -18.13 -26.40 -0.18
N LYS A 36 -18.62 -27.24 -1.12
CA LYS A 36 -19.93 -27.04 -1.77
C LYS A 36 -20.05 -25.63 -2.36
N GLU A 37 -20.92 -24.78 -1.80
CA GLU A 37 -21.16 -23.40 -2.23
C GLU A 37 -20.44 -22.36 -1.34
N GLU A 38 -19.73 -22.79 -0.31
CA GLU A 38 -19.00 -21.92 0.61
C GLU A 38 -17.51 -21.88 0.25
N SER A 39 -16.88 -20.75 0.48
CA SER A 39 -15.44 -20.59 0.33
C SER A 39 -14.83 -19.82 1.50
N PHE A 40 -13.59 -20.19 1.81
CA PHE A 40 -12.76 -19.60 2.85
C PHE A 40 -11.35 -19.39 2.31
N VAL A 41 -10.55 -18.62 3.02
CA VAL A 41 -9.13 -18.44 2.71
C VAL A 41 -8.29 -18.96 3.87
N VAL A 42 -7.37 -19.87 3.59
CA VAL A 42 -6.36 -20.32 4.55
C VAL A 42 -5.11 -19.48 4.33
N MET A 43 -4.70 -18.73 5.34
CA MET A 43 -3.42 -18.05 5.38
C MET A 43 -2.40 -18.94 6.07
N ASP A 44 -1.28 -19.18 5.42
CA ASP A 44 -0.13 -19.94 5.93
C ASP A 44 1.06 -18.98 6.12
N SER A 45 1.38 -18.71 7.37
CA SER A 45 2.53 -17.93 7.83
C SER A 45 3.58 -18.83 8.50
N SER A 46 3.64 -20.12 8.19
CA SER A 46 4.53 -21.08 8.86
C SER A 46 6.02 -20.76 8.71
N GLU A 47 6.41 -20.01 7.68
CA GLU A 47 7.79 -19.55 7.46
C GLU A 47 8.16 -18.35 8.35
N ASP A 48 7.17 -17.54 8.78
CA ASP A 48 7.31 -16.42 9.72
C ASP A 48 6.05 -16.35 10.60
N LYS A 49 6.03 -17.19 11.65
CA LYS A 49 4.86 -17.34 12.52
C LYS A 49 4.53 -16.08 13.31
N ASP A 50 5.53 -15.27 13.63
CA ASP A 50 5.31 -14.04 14.40
C ASP A 50 4.55 -12.98 13.57
N SER A 51 4.58 -13.07 12.25
CA SER A 51 3.83 -12.18 11.37
C SER A 51 2.30 -12.33 11.46
N ILE A 52 1.81 -13.37 12.13
CA ILE A 52 0.37 -13.58 12.37
C ILE A 52 -0.20 -12.57 13.39
N TYR A 53 0.62 -12.11 14.36
CA TYR A 53 0.14 -11.21 15.43
C TYR A 53 -0.23 -9.83 14.89
N PRO A 54 0.60 -9.14 14.08
CA PRO A 54 0.20 -7.89 13.44
C PRO A 54 -1.07 -8.05 12.60
N PHE A 55 -1.20 -9.15 11.84
CA PHE A 55 -2.41 -9.41 11.05
C PHE A 55 -3.66 -9.45 11.95
N ILE A 56 -3.61 -10.18 13.05
CA ILE A 56 -4.73 -10.31 13.99
C ILE A 56 -5.06 -8.95 14.64
N ASP A 57 -4.04 -8.23 15.16
CA ASP A 57 -4.25 -6.93 15.82
C ASP A 57 -4.89 -5.92 14.87
N ILE A 58 -4.34 -5.76 13.67
CA ILE A 58 -4.88 -4.81 12.70
C ILE A 58 -6.28 -5.22 12.22
N SER A 59 -6.54 -6.54 12.01
CA SER A 59 -7.90 -7.02 11.70
C SER A 59 -8.92 -6.57 12.75
N VAL A 60 -8.59 -6.73 14.03
CA VAL A 60 -9.47 -6.34 15.13
C VAL A 60 -9.73 -4.84 15.16
N ARG A 61 -8.70 -4.01 14.94
CA ARG A 61 -8.83 -2.55 14.89
C ARG A 61 -9.72 -2.10 13.73
N LEU A 62 -9.52 -2.65 12.52
CA LEU A 62 -10.32 -2.34 11.33
C LEU A 62 -11.78 -2.74 11.51
N LEU A 63 -12.05 -3.97 11.99
CA LEU A 63 -13.42 -4.43 12.25
C LEU A 63 -14.14 -3.58 13.32
N LYS A 64 -13.43 -3.16 14.38
CA LYS A 64 -13.98 -2.24 15.40
C LYS A 64 -14.35 -0.88 14.81
N ALA A 65 -13.60 -0.41 13.82
CA ALA A 65 -13.90 0.80 13.05
C ALA A 65 -14.97 0.59 11.97
N LYS A 66 -15.59 -0.60 11.89
CA LYS A 66 -16.58 -0.98 10.87
C LYS A 66 -16.06 -0.94 9.45
N ILE A 67 -14.78 -1.23 9.28
CA ILE A 67 -14.14 -1.42 7.99
C ILE A 67 -14.14 -2.92 7.70
N GLU A 68 -14.61 -3.29 6.51
CA GLU A 68 -14.69 -4.70 6.12
C GLU A 68 -13.29 -5.23 5.77
N VAL A 69 -12.93 -6.36 6.39
CA VAL A 69 -11.70 -7.12 6.17
C VAL A 69 -12.00 -8.61 6.28
N PRO A 70 -11.12 -9.53 5.84
CA PRO A 70 -11.32 -10.95 6.06
C PRO A 70 -11.52 -11.24 7.55
N ARG A 71 -12.66 -11.88 7.90
CA ARG A 71 -12.95 -12.27 9.29
C ARG A 71 -12.15 -13.50 9.64
N ILE A 72 -11.50 -13.48 10.80
CA ILE A 72 -10.79 -14.65 11.32
C ILE A 72 -11.82 -15.61 11.90
N ILE A 73 -12.00 -16.76 11.24
CA ILE A 73 -12.96 -17.80 11.61
C ILE A 73 -12.33 -18.78 12.60
N SER A 74 -11.07 -19.14 12.36
CA SER A 74 -10.28 -20.01 13.23
C SER A 74 -8.80 -19.69 13.12
N GLN A 75 -8.03 -20.07 14.15
CA GLN A 75 -6.60 -19.81 14.19
C GLN A 75 -5.83 -21.00 14.76
N ASN A 76 -4.65 -21.25 14.23
CA ASN A 76 -3.65 -22.17 14.77
C ASN A 76 -2.31 -21.41 14.87
N ILE A 77 -2.16 -20.68 15.97
CA ILE A 77 -0.98 -19.83 16.20
C ILE A 77 0.30 -20.65 16.21
N LYS A 78 0.26 -21.86 16.79
CA LYS A 78 1.43 -22.75 16.90
C LYS A 78 2.01 -23.09 15.51
N GLU A 79 1.15 -23.33 14.54
CA GLU A 79 1.56 -23.67 13.18
C GLU A 79 1.61 -22.44 12.23
N GLY A 80 1.09 -21.28 12.66
CA GLY A 80 1.08 -20.07 11.87
C GLY A 80 -0.07 -20.02 10.85
N PHE A 81 -1.24 -20.63 11.16
CA PHE A 81 -2.37 -20.68 10.23
C PHE A 81 -3.55 -19.85 10.70
N LEU A 82 -4.23 -19.17 9.77
CA LEU A 82 -5.55 -18.59 9.97
C LEU A 82 -6.53 -19.11 8.92
N LEU A 83 -7.76 -19.37 9.35
CA LEU A 83 -8.91 -19.57 8.47
C LEU A 83 -9.70 -18.25 8.43
N LEU A 84 -9.85 -17.71 7.25
CA LEU A 84 -10.42 -16.39 6.99
C LEU A 84 -11.69 -16.52 6.14
N SER A 85 -12.62 -15.55 6.27
CA SER A 85 -13.70 -15.42 5.29
C SER A 85 -13.12 -15.09 3.91
N ASP A 86 -13.73 -15.62 2.84
CA ASP A 86 -13.37 -15.29 1.46
C ASP A 86 -14.13 -14.03 1.01
N LEU A 87 -13.42 -13.02 0.55
CA LEU A 87 -13.96 -11.77 0.01
C LEU A 87 -14.20 -11.84 -1.51
N GLY A 88 -14.14 -13.03 -2.09
CA GLY A 88 -14.33 -13.23 -3.52
C GLY A 88 -13.05 -13.02 -4.34
N LYS A 89 -13.23 -12.57 -5.60
CA LYS A 89 -12.13 -12.46 -6.58
C LYS A 89 -12.03 -11.06 -7.21
N GLN A 90 -12.97 -10.17 -6.92
CA GLN A 90 -13.08 -8.90 -7.62
C GLN A 90 -12.32 -7.81 -6.86
N HIS A 91 -11.27 -7.31 -7.47
CA HIS A 91 -10.51 -6.16 -6.96
C HIS A 91 -11.11 -4.84 -7.45
N LEU A 92 -10.91 -3.77 -6.69
CA LEU A 92 -11.30 -2.42 -7.12
C LEU A 92 -10.66 -2.07 -8.47
N ALA A 93 -9.40 -2.49 -8.69
CA ALA A 93 -8.67 -2.29 -9.96
C ALA A 93 -9.44 -2.79 -11.19
N ASP A 94 -10.16 -3.92 -11.06
CA ASP A 94 -10.92 -4.54 -12.15
C ASP A 94 -12.16 -3.72 -12.55
N MET A 95 -12.62 -2.83 -11.67
CA MET A 95 -13.84 -2.04 -11.83
C MET A 95 -13.59 -0.58 -12.18
N LEU A 96 -12.33 -0.13 -12.09
CA LEU A 96 -11.98 1.25 -12.39
C LEU A 96 -12.06 1.55 -13.90
N SER A 97 -12.75 2.62 -14.21
CA SER A 97 -12.89 3.18 -15.55
C SER A 97 -13.09 4.70 -15.45
N PRO A 98 -12.98 5.46 -16.55
CA PRO A 98 -13.28 6.89 -16.54
C PRO A 98 -14.67 7.26 -16.01
N MET A 99 -15.66 6.33 -16.10
CA MET A 99 -17.03 6.54 -15.62
C MET A 99 -17.24 6.14 -14.17
N SER A 100 -16.50 5.14 -13.64
CA SER A 100 -16.68 4.60 -12.30
C SER A 100 -15.68 5.15 -11.28
N VAL A 101 -14.55 5.73 -11.72
CA VAL A 101 -13.44 6.12 -10.87
C VAL A 101 -13.85 7.09 -9.76
N GLU A 102 -14.64 8.11 -10.09
CA GLU A 102 -15.07 9.12 -9.12
C GLU A 102 -15.89 8.49 -7.98
N LEU A 103 -16.91 7.70 -8.34
CA LEU A 103 -17.75 7.01 -7.35
C LEU A 103 -16.94 6.03 -6.49
N LEU A 104 -16.08 5.24 -7.12
CA LEU A 104 -15.31 4.20 -6.42
C LEU A 104 -14.22 4.80 -5.55
N TYR A 105 -13.54 5.86 -6.02
CA TYR A 105 -12.53 6.55 -5.24
C TYR A 105 -13.15 7.33 -4.08
N MET A 106 -14.33 7.94 -4.23
CA MET A 106 -15.06 8.55 -3.10
C MET A 106 -15.42 7.53 -2.03
N LYS A 107 -15.80 6.29 -2.41
CA LYS A 107 -15.96 5.21 -1.43
C LYS A 107 -14.64 4.90 -0.71
N GLY A 108 -13.52 4.77 -1.45
CA GLY A 108 -12.20 4.57 -0.86
C GLY A 108 -11.78 5.70 0.07
N ILE A 109 -11.98 6.95 -0.33
CA ILE A 109 -11.74 8.14 0.50
C ILE A 109 -12.55 8.07 1.80
N SER A 110 -13.81 7.65 1.73
CA SER A 110 -14.64 7.48 2.93
C SER A 110 -14.08 6.41 3.88
N GLU A 111 -13.49 5.33 3.36
CA GLU A 111 -12.82 4.33 4.20
C GLU A 111 -11.53 4.88 4.81
N ILE A 112 -10.74 5.68 4.08
CA ILE A 112 -9.53 6.36 4.62
C ILE A 112 -9.93 7.28 5.79
N VAL A 113 -11.00 8.08 5.64
CA VAL A 113 -11.48 8.96 6.72
C VAL A 113 -11.81 8.16 7.97
N LYS A 114 -12.48 7.00 7.84
CA LYS A 114 -12.79 6.11 8.98
C LYS A 114 -11.53 5.48 9.58
N MET A 115 -10.60 4.99 8.73
CA MET A 115 -9.34 4.40 9.20
C MET A 115 -8.53 5.37 10.06
N GLN A 116 -8.52 6.65 9.71
CA GLN A 116 -7.78 7.68 10.44
C GLN A 116 -8.34 8.01 11.82
N GLU A 117 -9.49 7.47 12.19
CA GLU A 117 -10.06 7.55 13.56
C GLU A 117 -9.71 6.32 14.41
N ILE A 118 -8.98 5.35 13.88
CA ILE A 118 -8.56 4.15 14.61
C ILE A 118 -7.52 4.51 15.65
N ASP A 119 -7.65 3.90 16.85
CA ASP A 119 -6.65 4.00 17.90
C ASP A 119 -5.32 3.39 17.45
N ILE A 120 -4.28 4.21 17.40
CA ILE A 120 -2.93 3.86 16.96
C ILE A 120 -2.00 3.45 18.11
N THR A 121 -2.51 3.33 19.33
CA THR A 121 -1.70 2.97 20.51
C THR A 121 -0.95 1.65 20.27
N GLY A 122 0.37 1.69 20.42
CA GLY A 122 1.25 0.54 20.22
C GLY A 122 1.60 0.21 18.77
N MET A 123 1.14 1.00 17.80
CA MET A 123 1.57 0.86 16.41
C MET A 123 2.94 1.51 16.19
N ASP A 124 3.70 0.95 15.25
CA ASP A 124 4.96 1.55 14.81
C ASP A 124 4.72 2.91 14.16
N VAL A 125 5.70 3.82 14.30
CA VAL A 125 5.62 5.18 13.75
C VAL A 125 6.40 5.27 12.45
N TYR A 126 5.76 5.85 11.45
CA TYR A 126 6.37 6.12 10.14
C TYR A 126 7.18 7.42 10.21
N ASP A 127 8.30 7.36 10.92
CA ASP A 127 9.16 8.50 11.24
C ASP A 127 10.10 8.90 10.08
N LYS A 128 10.88 9.98 10.28
CA LYS A 128 11.86 10.46 9.28
C LYS A 128 12.86 9.39 8.87
N LYS A 129 13.33 8.59 9.82
CA LYS A 129 14.31 7.52 9.55
C LYS A 129 13.70 6.46 8.64
N PHE A 130 12.45 6.11 8.87
CA PHE A 130 11.74 5.14 8.05
C PHE A 130 11.47 5.68 6.64
N LEU A 131 10.96 6.94 6.52
CA LEU A 131 10.78 7.64 5.25
C LEU A 131 12.07 7.65 4.41
N MET A 132 13.20 8.02 5.03
CA MET A 132 14.51 8.06 4.38
C MET A 132 14.96 6.67 3.94
N SER A 133 14.80 5.64 4.77
CA SER A 133 15.20 4.27 4.44
C SER A 133 14.47 3.74 3.20
N GLU A 134 13.18 4.05 3.07
CA GLU A 134 12.38 3.65 1.91
C GLU A 134 12.77 4.43 0.64
N MET A 135 12.97 5.74 0.72
CA MET A 135 13.42 6.53 -0.44
C MET A 135 14.81 6.14 -0.93
N ASN A 136 15.71 5.73 -0.05
CA ASN A 136 17.05 5.28 -0.42
C ASN A 136 17.05 4.00 -1.27
N LEU A 137 15.98 3.20 -1.26
CA LEU A 137 15.82 2.08 -2.19
C LEU A 137 15.89 2.51 -3.66
N MET A 138 15.46 3.74 -3.97
CA MET A 138 15.56 4.30 -5.32
C MET A 138 17.03 4.46 -5.75
N GLU A 139 17.91 5.00 -4.89
CA GLU A 139 19.33 5.13 -5.22
C GLU A 139 19.97 3.75 -5.37
N GLU A 140 19.76 2.87 -4.40
CA GLU A 140 20.38 1.55 -4.35
C GLU A 140 19.96 0.66 -5.53
N TRP A 141 18.65 0.55 -5.79
CA TRP A 141 18.12 -0.44 -6.72
C TRP A 141 17.78 0.14 -8.09
N TYR A 142 17.17 1.34 -8.16
CA TYR A 142 16.82 1.93 -9.44
C TYR A 142 18.00 2.61 -10.11
N LEU A 143 18.66 3.59 -9.45
CA LEU A 143 19.78 4.30 -10.08
C LEU A 143 20.98 3.38 -10.28
N ARG A 144 21.47 2.77 -9.23
CA ARG A 144 22.72 2.02 -9.26
C ARG A 144 22.61 0.70 -10.01
N GLN A 145 21.60 -0.11 -9.71
CA GLN A 145 21.53 -1.48 -10.25
C GLN A 145 20.69 -1.57 -11.52
N HIS A 146 19.53 -0.89 -11.60
CA HIS A 146 18.68 -0.96 -12.79
C HIS A 146 19.17 -0.05 -13.91
N LYS A 147 19.59 1.20 -13.60
CA LYS A 147 20.02 2.19 -14.58
C LYS A 147 21.55 2.27 -14.75
N SER A 148 22.33 1.63 -13.91
CA SER A 148 23.81 1.71 -13.87
C SER A 148 24.34 3.15 -13.74
N VAL A 149 23.61 4.01 -13.01
CA VAL A 149 23.98 5.39 -12.72
C VAL A 149 24.70 5.44 -11.37
N PHE A 150 25.98 5.79 -11.40
CA PHE A 150 26.82 5.89 -10.21
C PHE A 150 27.07 7.36 -9.88
N LEU A 151 26.68 7.77 -8.68
CA LEU A 151 26.87 9.14 -8.21
C LEU A 151 28.24 9.30 -7.55
N SER A 152 28.86 10.48 -7.75
CA SER A 152 30.02 10.87 -6.95
C SER A 152 29.60 11.10 -5.50
N GLU A 153 30.57 11.16 -4.57
CA GLU A 153 30.27 11.50 -3.16
C GLU A 153 29.51 12.83 -3.00
N LYS A 154 29.85 13.85 -3.84
CA LYS A 154 29.09 15.10 -3.87
C LYS A 154 27.66 14.88 -4.35
N GLY A 155 27.48 14.04 -5.36
CA GLY A 155 26.17 13.67 -5.90
C GLY A 155 25.29 12.98 -4.85
N LEU A 156 25.87 12.01 -4.10
CA LEU A 156 25.19 11.31 -3.01
C LEU A 156 24.77 12.27 -1.89
N ARG A 157 25.68 13.16 -1.44
CA ARG A 157 25.33 14.18 -0.43
C ARG A 157 24.24 15.15 -0.91
N ASN A 158 24.20 15.49 -2.18
CA ASN A 158 23.13 16.34 -2.73
C ASN A 158 21.81 15.60 -2.79
N LEU A 159 21.81 14.34 -3.19
CA LEU A 159 20.61 13.50 -3.19
C LEU A 159 20.06 13.34 -1.77
N GLU A 160 20.91 12.99 -0.79
CA GLU A 160 20.54 12.85 0.62
C GLU A 160 19.82 14.10 1.14
N LYS A 161 20.35 15.31 0.90
CA LYS A 161 19.70 16.58 1.28
C LYS A 161 18.33 16.77 0.62
N MET A 162 18.16 16.34 -0.64
CA MET A 162 16.85 16.41 -1.29
C MET A 162 15.87 15.41 -0.67
N LEU A 163 16.30 14.20 -0.34
CA LEU A 163 15.47 13.21 0.33
C LEU A 163 15.10 13.65 1.74
N GLU A 164 16.03 14.27 2.48
CA GLU A 164 15.74 14.88 3.80
C GLU A 164 14.68 15.98 3.69
N MET A 165 14.79 16.86 2.71
CA MET A 165 13.80 17.91 2.47
C MET A 165 12.43 17.33 2.12
N ILE A 166 12.37 16.28 1.29
CA ILE A 166 11.11 15.58 0.99
C ILE A 166 10.52 14.98 2.25
N ALA A 167 11.33 14.33 3.10
CA ALA A 167 10.87 13.76 4.36
C ALA A 167 10.34 14.84 5.32
N ASP A 168 10.99 16.01 5.39
CA ASP A 168 10.55 17.13 6.21
C ASP A 168 9.19 17.70 5.73
N GLU A 169 8.98 17.82 4.43
CA GLU A 169 7.69 18.21 3.86
C GLU A 169 6.57 17.19 4.15
N VAL A 170 6.89 15.89 4.08
CA VAL A 170 5.93 14.84 4.47
C VAL A 170 5.59 14.92 5.95
N LEU A 171 6.53 15.28 6.80
CA LEU A 171 6.30 15.41 8.24
C LEU A 171 5.62 16.73 8.64
N ALA A 172 5.56 17.72 7.76
CA ALA A 172 4.92 19.01 8.03
C ALA A 172 3.37 18.93 8.04
N GLN A 173 2.78 17.89 7.45
CA GLN A 173 1.34 17.64 7.51
C GLN A 173 0.94 16.93 8.82
N PRO A 174 -0.37 16.85 9.17
CA PRO A 174 -0.83 16.09 10.33
C PRO A 174 -0.32 14.65 10.33
N GLN A 175 0.22 14.23 11.47
CA GLN A 175 0.81 12.93 11.71
C GLN A 175 -0.01 12.14 12.74
N ASN A 176 0.45 10.95 13.11
CA ASN A 176 -0.17 10.10 14.12
C ASN A 176 -1.59 9.65 13.75
N LEU A 177 -1.79 9.33 12.50
CA LEU A 177 -3.01 8.75 11.96
C LEU A 177 -2.77 7.31 11.54
N PHE A 178 -3.79 6.47 11.62
CA PHE A 178 -3.69 5.12 11.07
C PHE A 178 -3.42 5.19 9.56
N VAL A 179 -2.43 4.45 9.09
CA VAL A 179 -2.03 4.35 7.69
C VAL A 179 -1.92 2.87 7.33
N HIS A 180 -2.69 2.44 6.34
CA HIS A 180 -2.65 1.08 5.79
C HIS A 180 -1.34 0.80 5.04
N ARG A 181 -0.73 1.81 4.44
CA ARG A 181 0.48 1.85 3.59
C ARG A 181 0.28 1.33 2.17
N ASP A 182 -0.52 0.31 1.97
CA ASP A 182 -0.77 -0.29 0.67
C ASP A 182 -2.25 -0.22 0.26
N PHE A 183 -2.88 0.97 0.50
CA PHE A 183 -4.28 1.27 0.18
C PHE A 183 -4.46 1.62 -1.30
N HIS A 184 -4.06 0.73 -2.19
CA HIS A 184 -4.19 0.87 -3.64
C HIS A 184 -5.26 -0.09 -4.20
N SER A 185 -5.65 0.12 -5.46
CA SER A 185 -6.78 -0.56 -6.08
C SER A 185 -6.70 -2.10 -6.11
N ARG A 186 -5.50 -2.68 -6.04
CA ARG A 186 -5.30 -4.14 -5.99
C ARG A 186 -5.47 -4.74 -4.60
N ASN A 187 -5.38 -3.93 -3.53
CA ASN A 187 -5.56 -4.37 -2.15
C ASN A 187 -6.94 -4.01 -1.59
N ILE A 188 -7.83 -3.53 -2.44
CA ILE A 188 -9.22 -3.24 -2.11
C ILE A 188 -10.09 -4.21 -2.90
N MET A 189 -10.84 -5.06 -2.17
CA MET A 189 -11.82 -5.97 -2.74
C MET A 189 -13.18 -5.29 -2.87
N LEU A 190 -13.96 -5.70 -3.86
CA LEU A 190 -15.34 -5.24 -4.02
C LEU A 190 -16.28 -6.43 -3.83
N GLU A 191 -16.89 -6.52 -2.65
CA GLU A 191 -17.84 -7.56 -2.30
C GLU A 191 -19.25 -6.97 -2.13
N SER A 192 -20.21 -7.44 -2.92
CA SER A 192 -21.62 -7.00 -2.83
C SER A 192 -21.78 -5.47 -2.82
N GLY A 193 -20.93 -4.75 -3.55
CA GLY A 193 -20.95 -3.28 -3.66
C GLY A 193 -20.29 -2.53 -2.49
N LYS A 194 -19.72 -3.25 -1.51
CA LYS A 194 -18.94 -2.72 -0.40
C LYS A 194 -17.44 -2.92 -0.66
N LEU A 195 -16.63 -2.01 -0.17
CA LEU A 195 -15.19 -2.16 -0.17
C LEU A 195 -14.75 -2.99 1.04
N ALA A 196 -13.80 -3.90 0.82
CA ALA A 196 -13.14 -4.65 1.87
C ALA A 196 -11.63 -4.60 1.65
N LEU A 197 -10.84 -4.53 2.71
CA LEU A 197 -9.39 -4.32 2.64
C LEU A 197 -8.64 -5.63 2.89
N ILE A 198 -7.55 -5.81 2.17
CA ILE A 198 -6.57 -6.89 2.36
C ILE A 198 -5.17 -6.30 2.45
N ASP A 199 -4.20 -7.09 2.90
CA ASP A 199 -2.78 -6.70 2.99
C ASP A 199 -2.49 -5.53 3.94
N TYR A 200 -3.15 -5.52 5.09
CA TYR A 200 -3.14 -4.44 6.09
C TYR A 200 -2.21 -4.67 7.28
N GLN A 201 -1.56 -5.81 7.38
CA GLN A 201 -0.77 -6.19 8.56
C GLN A 201 0.47 -5.31 8.80
N ASP A 202 0.92 -4.59 7.78
CA ASP A 202 2.04 -3.65 7.86
C ASP A 202 1.60 -2.21 8.12
N ALA A 203 0.35 -2.02 8.60
CA ALA A 203 -0.18 -0.70 8.95
C ALA A 203 0.66 -0.04 10.04
N MET A 204 0.80 1.29 9.95
CA MET A 204 1.61 2.11 10.87
C MET A 204 0.86 3.37 11.27
N SER A 205 1.40 4.10 12.22
CA SER A 205 1.02 5.48 12.51
C SER A 205 1.81 6.43 11.61
N GLY A 206 1.14 7.28 10.82
CA GLY A 206 1.83 8.10 9.83
C GLY A 206 1.06 9.34 9.38
N ALA A 207 1.39 9.79 8.18
CA ALA A 207 0.98 11.06 7.59
C ALA A 207 -0.44 11.02 7.01
N LEU A 208 -1.17 12.14 7.14
CA LEU A 208 -2.55 12.34 6.71
C LEU A 208 -2.83 11.90 5.27
N THR A 209 -1.94 12.22 4.34
CA THR A 209 -2.18 12.00 2.90
C THR A 209 -1.63 10.70 2.37
N TYR A 210 -1.03 9.82 3.20
CA TYR A 210 -0.34 8.61 2.73
C TYR A 210 -1.28 7.67 1.95
N ASP A 211 -2.37 7.23 2.56
CA ASP A 211 -3.31 6.31 1.93
C ASP A 211 -4.13 6.98 0.82
N LEU A 212 -4.37 8.30 0.94
CA LEU A 212 -4.99 9.08 -0.12
C LEU A 212 -4.14 9.05 -1.40
N VAL A 213 -2.83 9.24 -1.27
CA VAL A 213 -1.87 9.11 -2.38
C VAL A 213 -1.86 7.69 -2.92
N SER A 214 -1.86 6.68 -2.05
CA SER A 214 -1.87 5.27 -2.46
C SER A 214 -3.06 4.94 -3.35
N LEU A 215 -4.22 5.53 -3.05
CA LEU A 215 -5.45 5.36 -3.81
C LEU A 215 -5.46 6.20 -5.09
N LEU A 216 -5.23 7.51 -4.98
CA LEU A 216 -5.47 8.47 -6.06
C LEU A 216 -4.33 8.56 -7.07
N LYS A 217 -3.09 8.30 -6.66
CA LYS A 217 -1.90 8.19 -7.52
C LYS A 217 -1.36 6.76 -7.54
N ASP A 218 -2.28 5.81 -7.70
CA ASP A 218 -1.99 4.38 -7.86
C ASP A 218 -1.10 4.16 -9.10
N VAL A 219 -0.04 3.37 -8.93
CA VAL A 219 0.94 3.10 -10.00
C VAL A 219 0.47 2.08 -11.04
N TYR A 220 -0.69 1.49 -10.82
CA TYR A 220 -1.26 0.47 -11.71
C TYR A 220 -2.29 1.03 -12.69
N ILE A 221 -2.83 2.22 -12.41
CA ILE A 221 -3.86 2.86 -13.24
C ILE A 221 -3.72 4.39 -13.18
N GLU A 222 -3.88 5.02 -14.32
CA GLU A 222 -3.74 6.48 -14.46
C GLU A 222 -5.08 7.13 -14.77
N PHE A 223 -5.34 8.26 -14.10
CA PHE A 223 -6.48 9.13 -14.39
C PHE A 223 -6.05 10.58 -14.55
N ASP A 224 -6.94 11.39 -15.09
CA ASP A 224 -6.75 12.83 -15.31
C ASP A 224 -6.37 13.55 -14.01
N GLU A 225 -5.30 14.37 -14.05
CA GLU A 225 -4.75 15.05 -12.87
C GLU A 225 -5.77 16.02 -12.24
N ALA A 226 -6.57 16.73 -13.05
CA ALA A 226 -7.56 17.66 -12.50
C ALA A 226 -8.63 16.91 -11.70
N LYS A 227 -9.05 15.73 -12.17
CA LYS A 227 -9.97 14.86 -11.45
C LYS A 227 -9.36 14.35 -10.15
N ILE A 228 -8.10 13.93 -10.17
CA ILE A 228 -7.39 13.44 -8.98
C ILE A 228 -7.25 14.56 -7.94
N ASN A 229 -6.87 15.76 -8.36
CA ASN A 229 -6.76 16.91 -7.46
C ASN A 229 -8.13 17.30 -6.87
N ALA A 230 -9.22 17.24 -7.65
CA ALA A 230 -10.56 17.48 -7.14
C ALA A 230 -10.94 16.47 -6.05
N LEU A 231 -10.69 15.17 -6.27
CA LEU A 231 -10.94 14.12 -5.27
C LEU A 231 -10.07 14.29 -4.02
N ALA A 232 -8.83 14.75 -4.16
CA ALA A 232 -7.97 15.05 -3.03
C ALA A 232 -8.52 16.22 -2.20
N LEU A 233 -9.07 17.26 -2.85
CA LEU A 233 -9.73 18.38 -2.16
C LEU A 233 -11.06 17.97 -1.50
N GLU A 234 -11.81 17.03 -2.07
CA GLU A 234 -12.98 16.44 -1.38
C GLU A 234 -12.58 15.73 -0.08
N PHE A 235 -11.47 14.98 -0.07
CA PHE A 235 -10.93 14.42 1.19
C PHE A 235 -10.58 15.52 2.20
N LYS A 236 -9.92 16.61 1.76
CA LYS A 236 -9.63 17.77 2.61
C LYS A 236 -10.90 18.32 3.26
N ALA A 237 -11.97 18.47 2.47
CA ALA A 237 -13.26 18.98 2.94
C ALA A 237 -13.90 18.01 3.95
N LEU A 238 -13.90 16.70 3.67
CA LEU A 238 -14.42 15.66 4.58
C LEU A 238 -13.68 15.62 5.92
N LYS A 239 -12.37 15.89 5.92
CA LYS A 239 -11.56 16.00 7.15
C LYS A 239 -11.70 17.35 7.86
N GLY A 240 -12.43 18.30 7.28
CA GLY A 240 -12.64 19.64 7.87
C GLY A 240 -11.35 20.45 8.05
N LEU A 241 -10.36 20.27 7.16
CA LEU A 241 -9.07 20.94 7.28
C LEU A 241 -9.15 22.41 6.84
N SER A 242 -8.63 23.31 7.67
CA SER A 242 -8.66 24.76 7.44
C SER A 242 -7.48 25.32 6.62
N VAL A 243 -6.49 24.48 6.27
CA VAL A 243 -5.35 24.87 5.42
C VAL A 243 -5.80 25.26 4.02
N SER A 244 -5.00 26.05 3.31
CA SER A 244 -5.30 26.40 1.91
C SER A 244 -5.29 25.16 1.00
N ASP A 245 -5.95 25.23 -0.16
CA ASP A 245 -5.91 24.14 -1.14
C ASP A 245 -4.50 23.93 -1.67
N GLU A 246 -3.74 25.01 -1.84
CA GLU A 246 -2.35 24.96 -2.28
C GLU A 246 -1.46 24.22 -1.27
N GLU A 247 -1.59 24.53 0.02
CA GLU A 247 -0.84 23.85 1.08
C GLU A 247 -1.21 22.37 1.18
N PHE A 248 -2.49 22.04 1.11
CA PHE A 248 -2.95 20.66 1.13
C PHE A 248 -2.45 19.85 -0.08
N LEU A 249 -2.54 20.43 -1.30
CA LEU A 249 -2.03 19.78 -2.51
C LEU A 249 -0.50 19.65 -2.49
N ARG A 250 0.22 20.57 -1.82
CA ARG A 250 1.64 20.42 -1.57
C ARG A 250 1.93 19.21 -0.69
N TRP A 251 1.21 19.01 0.41
CA TRP A 251 1.34 17.80 1.24
C TRP A 251 1.08 16.52 0.43
N PHE A 252 0.04 16.53 -0.40
CA PHE A 252 -0.31 15.42 -1.28
C PHE A 252 0.79 15.12 -2.30
N ASP A 253 1.36 16.14 -2.95
CA ASP A 253 2.44 15.99 -3.92
C ASP A 253 3.73 15.45 -3.29
N PHE A 254 4.15 15.99 -2.13
CA PHE A 254 5.38 15.52 -1.47
C PHE A 254 5.22 14.11 -0.89
N MET A 255 4.03 13.74 -0.42
CA MET A 255 3.74 12.38 -0.03
C MET A 255 3.76 11.43 -1.25
N ALA A 256 3.20 11.86 -2.39
CA ALA A 256 3.27 11.12 -3.64
C ALA A 256 4.73 10.92 -4.08
N LEU A 257 5.54 11.95 -4.00
CA LEU A 257 6.96 11.87 -4.35
C LEU A 257 7.69 10.85 -3.48
N GLN A 258 7.53 10.91 -2.14
CA GLN A 258 8.13 9.94 -1.22
C GLN A 258 7.73 8.51 -1.57
N ARG A 259 6.42 8.26 -1.71
CA ARG A 259 5.88 6.94 -2.01
C ARG A 259 6.37 6.41 -3.37
N HIS A 260 6.38 7.24 -4.40
CA HIS A 260 6.81 6.81 -5.73
C HIS A 260 8.32 6.56 -5.82
N LEU A 261 9.15 7.32 -5.11
CA LEU A 261 10.59 7.03 -4.97
C LEU A 261 10.83 5.66 -4.33
N LYS A 262 10.10 5.36 -3.22
CA LYS A 262 10.10 4.03 -2.60
C LYS A 262 9.72 2.95 -3.61
N ILE A 263 8.58 3.11 -4.32
CA ILE A 263 8.05 2.11 -5.25
C ILE A 263 9.03 1.87 -6.41
N LEU A 264 9.65 2.92 -6.94
CA LEU A 264 10.67 2.82 -8.00
C LEU A 264 11.84 1.91 -7.57
N GLY A 265 12.30 2.07 -6.33
CA GLY A 265 13.31 1.20 -5.73
C GLY A 265 12.82 -0.22 -5.51
N ILE A 266 11.60 -0.40 -4.99
CA ILE A 266 11.00 -1.73 -4.73
C ILE A 266 10.83 -2.51 -6.04
N PHE A 267 10.24 -1.92 -7.10
CA PHE A 267 10.03 -2.61 -8.37
C PHE A 267 11.36 -3.04 -9.02
N SER A 268 12.37 -2.19 -8.94
CA SER A 268 13.72 -2.53 -9.40
C SER A 268 14.31 -3.68 -8.59
N ARG A 269 14.16 -3.67 -7.26
CA ARG A 269 14.64 -4.74 -6.37
C ARG A 269 13.93 -6.05 -6.63
N LEU A 270 12.61 -6.04 -6.78
CA LEU A 270 11.81 -7.24 -7.08
C LEU A 270 12.27 -7.92 -8.38
N ASN A 271 12.57 -7.13 -9.41
CA ASN A 271 13.13 -7.68 -10.65
C ASN A 271 14.54 -8.25 -10.45
N ILE A 272 15.45 -7.49 -9.85
CA ILE A 272 16.88 -7.84 -9.81
C ILE A 272 17.16 -8.94 -8.79
N ARG A 273 16.59 -8.83 -7.58
CA ARG A 273 16.86 -9.77 -6.48
C ARG A 273 15.94 -10.99 -6.54
N ASP A 274 14.65 -10.78 -6.86
CA ASP A 274 13.62 -11.80 -6.70
C ASP A 274 13.15 -12.38 -8.04
N GLY A 275 13.68 -11.89 -9.19
CA GLY A 275 13.34 -12.38 -10.53
C GLY A 275 11.92 -12.03 -11.01
N LYS A 276 11.23 -11.11 -10.33
CA LYS A 276 9.84 -10.71 -10.60
C LYS A 276 9.80 -9.55 -11.61
N SER A 277 9.96 -9.86 -12.90
CA SER A 277 10.05 -8.86 -13.96
C SER A 277 8.72 -8.20 -14.33
N GLU A 278 7.58 -8.76 -13.89
CA GLU A 278 6.24 -8.24 -14.13
C GLU A 278 6.00 -6.84 -13.56
N TYR A 279 6.77 -6.43 -12.54
CA TYR A 279 6.70 -5.08 -11.95
C TYR A 279 7.38 -3.99 -12.78
N LEU A 280 8.26 -4.36 -13.73
CA LEU A 280 8.96 -3.39 -14.57
C LEU A 280 8.02 -2.57 -15.47
N LYS A 281 6.87 -3.13 -15.85
CA LYS A 281 5.85 -2.44 -16.66
C LYS A 281 5.24 -1.24 -15.95
N ASP A 282 5.29 -1.20 -14.61
CA ASP A 282 4.69 -0.14 -13.79
C ASP A 282 5.70 0.98 -13.44
N ILE A 283 7.00 0.79 -13.76
CA ILE A 283 8.06 1.82 -13.60
C ILE A 283 7.78 3.09 -14.42
N PRO A 284 7.36 3.03 -15.71
CA PRO A 284 7.13 4.25 -16.49
C PRO A 284 6.08 5.17 -15.87
N LEU A 285 4.97 4.65 -15.35
CA LEU A 285 3.93 5.45 -14.71
C LEU A 285 4.42 6.00 -13.35
N THR A 286 5.12 5.19 -12.58
CA THR A 286 5.75 5.62 -11.32
C THR A 286 6.71 6.79 -11.56
N LEU A 287 7.58 6.68 -12.56
CA LEU A 287 8.53 7.73 -12.94
C LEU A 287 7.81 8.99 -13.44
N LYS A 288 6.74 8.84 -14.23
CA LYS A 288 5.91 9.96 -14.69
C LYS A 288 5.40 10.79 -13.51
N TYR A 289 4.79 10.19 -12.49
CA TYR A 289 4.30 10.88 -11.31
C TYR A 289 5.41 11.63 -10.55
N ILE A 290 6.59 11.03 -10.42
CA ILE A 290 7.75 11.69 -9.81
C ILE A 290 8.15 12.94 -10.62
N LEU A 291 8.24 12.81 -11.94
CA LEU A 291 8.68 13.89 -12.81
C LEU A 291 7.66 15.06 -12.86
N GLU A 292 6.37 14.78 -12.80
CA GLU A 292 5.32 15.79 -12.70
C GLU A 292 5.51 16.67 -11.45
N VAL A 293 5.73 16.04 -10.29
CA VAL A 293 6.03 16.79 -9.06
C VAL A 293 7.36 17.56 -9.17
N CYS A 294 8.40 16.95 -9.77
CA CYS A 294 9.69 17.63 -9.95
C CYS A 294 9.61 18.86 -10.89
N VAL A 295 8.68 18.88 -11.83
CA VAL A 295 8.45 20.04 -12.69
C VAL A 295 7.69 21.14 -11.95
N LYS A 296 6.75 20.77 -11.08
CA LYS A 296 5.91 21.70 -10.32
C LYS A 296 6.69 22.49 -9.27
N TYR A 297 7.74 21.89 -8.69
CA TYR A 297 8.55 22.51 -7.63
C TYR A 297 10.02 22.67 -8.07
N ASP A 298 10.47 23.92 -8.28
CA ASP A 298 11.82 24.23 -8.79
C ASP A 298 12.95 23.58 -7.98
N VAL A 299 12.77 23.48 -6.66
CA VAL A 299 13.75 22.86 -5.75
C VAL A 299 13.98 21.37 -6.07
N LEU A 300 13.04 20.72 -6.73
CA LEU A 300 13.08 19.30 -7.10
C LEU A 300 13.61 19.06 -8.52
N ARG A 301 13.88 20.11 -9.33
CA ARG A 301 14.42 19.94 -10.70
C ARG A 301 15.66 19.07 -10.77
N PRO A 302 16.67 19.20 -9.87
CA PRO A 302 17.85 18.35 -9.92
C PRO A 302 17.54 16.84 -9.74
N LEU A 303 16.50 16.50 -8.93
CA LEU A 303 16.02 15.14 -8.78
C LEU A 303 15.40 14.63 -10.08
N GLY A 304 14.54 15.43 -10.71
CA GLY A 304 13.94 15.09 -12.00
C GLY A 304 14.97 14.86 -13.12
N GLU A 305 16.01 15.72 -13.18
CA GLU A 305 17.11 15.54 -14.13
C GLU A 305 17.94 14.28 -13.86
N LEU A 306 18.17 13.96 -12.59
CA LEU A 306 18.86 12.74 -12.20
C LEU A 306 18.11 11.49 -12.64
N LEU A 307 16.80 11.43 -12.42
CA LEU A 307 15.98 10.25 -12.69
C LEU A 307 15.70 10.02 -14.19
N LYS A 308 15.92 11.02 -15.05
CA LYS A 308 15.83 10.91 -16.51
C LYS A 308 17.04 10.25 -17.16
N ARG A 309 18.17 10.10 -16.45
CA ARG A 309 19.38 9.42 -16.93
C ARG A 309 19.15 7.91 -17.03
#